data_d0c2b5eb2b1287a481bf7abc201ebf68
#
_entry.id   d0c2b5eb2b1287a481bf7abc201ebf68
#
_cell.length_a   1.000
_cell.length_b   1.000
_cell.length_c   1.000
_cell.angle_alpha   90.00
_cell.angle_beta   90.00
_cell.angle_gamma   90.00
#
_symmetry.space_group_name_H-M   'P 1'
#
loop_
_entity.id
_entity.type
_entity.pdbx_description
1 polymer ?
#
loop_
_entity_poly.entity_id
_entity_poly.type
_entity_poly.pdbx_seq_one_letter_code
_entity_poly.pdbx_strand_id
1 'polypeptide(L)' 'MCIRDSRGAEYTVDLVPKIRVEVLVDDDDTDDVIEVLVKSAQTGRIGDGKVWSVPVDTVVRVRTGERGPEAL' A
#
# COMPACT_ATOMS: atom_id res chain seq x y z
N MET A 1 -12.70 -2.48 -9.14
CA MET A 1 -12.77 -1.13 -9.62
C MET A 1 -12.19 -0.16 -8.64
N CYS A 2 -11.47 0.79 -9.14
CA CYS A 2 -10.84 1.74 -8.26
C CYS A 2 -11.24 3.14 -8.66
N ILE A 3 -11.81 3.89 -7.75
CA ILE A 3 -12.19 5.24 -7.98
C ILE A 3 -11.47 6.11 -7.02
N ARG A 4 -10.76 7.09 -7.53
CA ARG A 4 -10.07 7.97 -6.66
C ARG A 4 -10.51 9.30 -6.94
N ASP A 5 -10.95 9.95 -5.99
CA ASP A 5 -11.35 11.28 -6.15
C ASP A 5 -10.46 12.11 -5.33
N SER A 6 -9.49 12.65 -5.89
CA SER A 6 -8.65 13.46 -5.13
C SER A 6 -8.88 14.82 -5.54
N ARG A 7 -9.60 15.47 -4.90
CA ARG A 7 -9.82 16.81 -5.18
C ARG A 7 -10.51 16.93 -6.43
N GLY A 8 -11.23 16.02 -6.80
CA GLY A 8 -12.08 16.08 -7.91
C GLY A 8 -11.46 16.39 -9.18
N ALA A 9 -10.22 16.41 -9.20
CA ALA A 9 -9.61 16.83 -10.35
C ALA A 9 -9.62 15.78 -11.35
N GLU A 10 -9.64 14.62 -10.98
CA GLU A 10 -9.58 13.70 -11.88
C GLU A 10 -9.98 12.45 -11.45
N TYR A 11 -10.66 11.78 -12.14
CA TYR A 11 -11.10 10.57 -11.80
C TYR A 11 -10.61 9.59 -12.75
N THR A 12 -10.19 8.46 -12.31
CA THR A 12 -9.92 7.37 -13.16
C THR A 12 -10.86 6.30 -12.77
N VAL A 13 -11.69 5.91 -13.67
CA VAL A 13 -12.58 4.83 -13.39
C VAL A 13 -12.01 3.63 -14.09
N ASP A 14 -11.53 2.68 -13.31
CA ASP A 14 -10.92 1.51 -13.87
C ASP A 14 -11.94 0.39 -13.73
N LEU A 15 -12.41 -0.09 -14.83
CA LEU A 15 -13.44 -1.12 -14.83
C LEU A 15 -12.88 -2.53 -14.72
N VAL A 16 -11.57 -2.65 -14.71
CA VAL A 16 -10.95 -3.96 -14.57
C VAL A 16 -10.76 -4.24 -13.08
N PRO A 17 -11.27 -5.33 -12.56
CA PRO A 17 -11.10 -5.64 -11.15
C PRO A 17 -9.63 -5.77 -10.79
N LYS A 18 -9.27 -5.23 -9.64
CA LYS A 18 -7.91 -5.27 -9.15
C LYS A 18 -7.89 -5.62 -7.68
N ILE A 19 -6.76 -6.12 -7.24
CA ILE A 19 -6.57 -6.43 -5.83
C ILE A 19 -5.66 -5.40 -5.23
N ARG A 20 -6.05 -4.89 -4.08
CA ARG A 20 -5.23 -3.95 -3.35
C ARG A 20 -4.78 -4.61 -2.06
N VAL A 21 -3.49 -4.61 -1.84
CA VAL A 21 -2.92 -5.21 -0.63
C VAL A 21 -2.22 -4.10 0.14
N GLU A 22 -2.49 -4.03 1.43
CA GLU A 22 -1.86 -3.04 2.27
C GLU A 22 -1.03 -3.72 3.34
N VAL A 23 0.15 -3.19 3.58
CA VAL A 23 1.06 -3.76 4.55
C VAL A 23 1.61 -2.64 5.40
N LEU A 24 1.56 -2.79 6.70
CA LEU A 24 2.14 -1.81 7.62
C LEU A 24 3.54 -2.27 7.98
N VAL A 25 4.50 -1.38 7.82
CA VAL A 25 5.89 -1.71 8.12
C VAL A 25 6.55 -0.57 8.86
N ASP A 26 7.64 -0.85 9.51
CA ASP A 26 8.45 0.16 10.15
C ASP A 26 9.14 0.97 9.05
N ASP A 27 9.42 2.22 9.33
CA ASP A 27 10.08 3.09 8.37
C ASP A 27 11.38 2.51 7.88
N ASP A 28 12.13 1.90 8.77
CA ASP A 28 13.44 1.35 8.42
C ASP A 28 13.34 0.19 7.43
N ASP A 29 12.20 -0.45 7.37
CA ASP A 29 12.02 -1.61 6.52
C ASP A 29 11.33 -1.30 5.21
N THR A 30 10.90 -0.07 5.01
CA THR A 30 10.07 0.30 3.87
C THR A 30 10.73 -0.05 2.54
N ASP A 31 11.98 0.35 2.37
CA ASP A 31 12.65 0.12 1.08
C ASP A 31 12.84 -1.36 0.81
N ASP A 32 13.16 -2.12 1.83
CA ASP A 32 13.36 -3.55 1.67
C ASP A 32 12.06 -4.25 1.30
N VAL A 33 10.97 -3.83 1.92
CA VAL A 33 9.68 -4.43 1.65
C VAL A 33 9.23 -4.10 0.23
N ILE A 34 9.44 -2.85 -0.20
CA ILE A 34 9.09 -2.46 -1.55
C ILE A 34 9.87 -3.30 -2.55
N GLU A 35 11.15 -3.51 -2.30
CA GLU A 35 11.96 -4.28 -3.22
C GLU A 35 11.50 -5.73 -3.31
N VAL A 36 11.17 -6.31 -2.20
CA VAL A 36 10.67 -7.68 -2.18
C VAL A 36 9.35 -7.79 -2.94
N LEU A 37 8.45 -6.82 -2.73
CA LEU A 37 7.16 -6.84 -3.40
C LEU A 37 7.33 -6.70 -4.92
N VAL A 38 8.21 -5.81 -5.34
CA VAL A 38 8.44 -5.61 -6.76
C VAL A 38 9.01 -6.88 -7.38
N LYS A 39 10.01 -7.46 -6.76
CA LYS A 39 10.61 -8.66 -7.29
C LYS A 39 9.63 -9.82 -7.36
N SER A 40 8.77 -9.92 -6.37
CA SER A 40 7.81 -11.02 -6.31
C SER A 40 6.69 -10.86 -7.32
N ALA A 41 6.29 -9.63 -7.60
CA ALA A 41 5.16 -9.38 -8.48
C ALA A 41 5.54 -9.11 -9.93
N GLN A 42 6.81 -8.84 -10.17
CA GLN A 42 7.23 -8.41 -11.49
C GLN A 42 7.25 -9.55 -12.49
N THR A 43 6.52 -9.40 -13.56
CA THR A 43 6.53 -10.38 -14.63
C THR A 43 7.03 -9.77 -15.92
N GLY A 44 7.17 -8.46 -15.96
CA GLY A 44 7.57 -7.76 -17.19
C GLY A 44 6.42 -7.52 -18.13
N ARG A 45 5.21 -7.81 -17.70
CA ARG A 45 4.04 -7.62 -18.56
C ARG A 45 3.21 -6.45 -18.12
N ILE A 46 2.40 -5.95 -19.01
CA ILE A 46 1.46 -4.91 -18.68
C ILE A 46 0.46 -5.49 -17.70
N GLY A 47 0.19 -4.76 -16.64
CA GLY A 47 -0.75 -5.24 -15.63
C GLY A 47 -0.12 -5.72 -14.36
N ASP A 48 1.21 -5.67 -14.25
CA ASP A 48 1.89 -6.06 -13.02
C ASP A 48 1.49 -5.19 -11.84
N GLY A 49 1.03 -3.98 -12.10
CA GLY A 49 0.54 -3.13 -11.02
C GLY A 49 1.56 -2.14 -10.52
N LYS A 50 1.28 -1.59 -9.38
CA LYS A 50 2.11 -0.55 -8.79
C LYS A 50 2.27 -0.79 -7.30
N VAL A 51 3.38 -0.32 -6.78
CA VAL A 51 3.64 -0.35 -5.35
C VAL A 51 3.97 1.07 -4.94
N TRP A 52 3.41 1.53 -3.85
CA TRP A 52 3.79 2.83 -3.32
C TRP A 52 3.71 2.80 -1.81
N SER A 53 4.35 3.76 -1.16
CA SER A 53 4.27 3.88 0.27
C SER A 53 3.73 5.23 0.66
N VAL A 54 3.02 5.28 1.75
CA VAL A 54 2.50 6.53 2.29
C VAL A 54 2.75 6.53 3.78
N PRO A 55 2.93 7.68 4.39
CA PRO A 55 3.09 7.75 5.83
C PRO A 55 1.79 7.40 6.51
N VAL A 56 1.90 6.76 7.66
CA VAL A 56 0.77 6.47 8.51
C VAL A 56 0.98 7.24 9.80
N ASP A 57 0.05 8.11 10.12
CA ASP A 57 0.21 8.95 11.30
C ASP A 57 0.13 8.16 12.59
N THR A 58 -0.77 7.24 12.68
CA THR A 58 -1.01 6.53 13.92
C THR A 58 -1.38 5.10 13.65
N VAL A 59 -0.75 4.19 14.34
CA VAL A 59 -1.10 2.77 14.28
C VAL A 59 -1.37 2.34 15.72
N VAL A 60 -2.50 1.70 15.94
CA VAL A 60 -2.87 1.22 17.26
C VAL A 60 -3.25 -0.24 17.16
N ARG A 61 -2.65 -1.07 17.98
CA ARG A 61 -3.03 -2.46 18.05
C ARG A 61 -4.26 -2.55 18.95
N VAL A 62 -5.35 -2.96 18.40
CA VAL A 62 -6.62 -2.91 19.13
C VAL A 62 -6.60 -3.74 20.40
N ARG A 63 -6.03 -4.92 20.34
CA ARG A 63 -6.04 -5.83 21.48
C ARG A 63 -5.31 -5.28 22.70
N THR A 64 -4.20 -4.61 22.48
CA THR A 64 -3.36 -4.17 23.57
C THR A 64 -3.37 -2.66 23.78
N GLY A 65 -3.81 -1.92 22.79
CA GLY A 65 -3.76 -0.46 22.84
C GLY A 65 -2.39 0.13 22.57
N GLU A 66 -1.43 -0.69 22.19
CA GLU A 66 -0.11 -0.19 21.91
C GLU A 66 -0.12 0.64 20.64
N ARG A 67 0.76 1.63 20.61
CA ARG A 67 0.83 2.54 19.49
C ARG A 67 2.23 2.61 18.93
N GLY A 68 2.32 3.07 17.69
CA GLY A 68 3.60 3.28 17.05
C GLY A 68 4.24 1.97 16.61
N PRO A 69 5.56 1.92 16.58
CA PRO A 69 6.25 0.73 16.09
C PRO A 69 5.87 -0.55 16.85
N GLU A 70 5.49 -0.40 18.08
CA GLU A 70 5.12 -1.56 18.87
C GLU A 70 3.78 -2.15 18.46
N ALA A 71 3.00 -1.41 17.71
CA ALA A 71 1.72 -1.89 17.23
C ALA A 71 1.83 -2.71 15.94
N LEU A 72 2.99 -2.70 15.33
CA LEU A 72 3.18 -3.41 14.07
C LEU A 72 3.27 -4.92 14.20
#